data_668550e7253c9cb71eb936ac959e8226
#
_entry.id   668550e7253c9cb71eb936ac959e8226
#
_cell.length_a   1.000
_cell.length_b   1.000
_cell.length_c   1.000
_cell.angle_alpha   90.00
_cell.angle_beta   90.00
_cell.angle_gamma   90.00
#
_symmetry.space_group_name_H-M   'P 1'
#
loop_
_entity.id
_entity.type
_entity.pdbx_description
1 polymer ?
#
loop_
_entity_poly.entity_id
_entity_poly.type
_entity_poly.pdbx_seq_one_letter_code
_entity_poly.pdbx_strand_id
1 'polypeptide(L)'
;VLLLAPTMRRARKLTFDTSSKGCTLGLREIDPHLNILQAFGCDLVEKRPYKLELHNDGEAADMWADYASVTATETFVMMSVTAKGTSTLTNAASEPHVQELCHFLNSMGAKIEGIGTSKLTVHGVTELAGTTYRVPDDHHEVATFLAIGGVTGGELRVETDITPHMTLIIRQLEKVGLQIKVEDKALTVNGWTREITEPLTSEMLQKI
;
A
#
# COMPACT_ATOMS: atom_id res chain seq x y z
N VAL A 1 -6.57 -4.80 -9.97
CA VAL A 1 -7.43 -3.71 -9.45
C VAL A 1 -6.74 -2.35 -9.52
N LEU A 2 -5.45 -2.22 -9.21
CA LEU A 2 -4.73 -0.93 -9.19
C LEU A 2 -4.79 -0.15 -10.52
N LEU A 3 -4.89 -0.83 -11.65
CA LEU A 3 -5.03 -0.18 -12.95
C LEU A 3 -6.43 0.38 -13.23
N LEU A 4 -7.44 0.10 -12.39
CA LEU A 4 -8.81 0.58 -12.60
C LEU A 4 -8.87 2.11 -12.59
N ALA A 5 -8.31 2.75 -11.56
CA ALA A 5 -8.33 4.21 -11.41
C ALA A 5 -7.66 4.95 -12.59
N PRO A 6 -6.38 4.70 -12.93
CA PRO A 6 -5.74 5.40 -14.03
C PRO A 6 -6.38 5.10 -15.39
N THR A 7 -6.91 3.87 -15.59
CA THR A 7 -7.61 3.52 -16.82
C THR A 7 -8.95 4.28 -16.92
N MET A 8 -9.71 4.34 -15.83
CA MET A 8 -10.98 5.08 -15.82
C MET A 8 -10.78 6.58 -16.06
N ARG A 9 -9.75 7.18 -15.44
CA ARG A 9 -9.41 8.60 -15.66
C ARG A 9 -9.04 8.89 -17.11
N ARG A 10 -8.39 7.94 -17.78
CA ARG A 10 -7.93 8.09 -19.17
C ARG A 10 -8.97 7.66 -20.22
N ALA A 11 -9.55 6.48 -20.06
CA ALA A 11 -10.43 5.87 -21.07
C ALA A 11 -11.91 6.14 -20.85
N ARG A 12 -12.31 6.53 -19.63
CA ARG A 12 -13.69 6.80 -19.18
C ARG A 12 -14.64 5.59 -19.25
N LYS A 13 -14.26 4.52 -19.91
CA LYS A 13 -15.00 3.26 -19.99
C LYS A 13 -14.04 2.10 -19.84
N LEU A 14 -14.46 1.08 -19.11
CA LEU A 14 -13.68 -0.11 -18.88
C LEU A 14 -14.57 -1.34 -18.78
N THR A 15 -14.19 -2.42 -19.46
CA THR A 15 -14.77 -3.74 -19.26
C THR A 15 -13.68 -4.70 -18.81
N PHE A 16 -13.90 -5.42 -17.71
CA PHE A 16 -12.95 -6.40 -17.20
C PHE A 16 -13.65 -7.55 -16.49
N ASP A 17 -12.95 -8.66 -16.35
CA ASP A 17 -13.39 -9.83 -15.61
C ASP A 17 -12.48 -10.03 -14.39
N THR A 18 -13.04 -10.50 -13.29
CA THR A 18 -12.33 -10.84 -12.04
C THR A 18 -11.79 -12.27 -12.04
N SER A 19 -11.90 -12.99 -13.15
CA SER A 19 -11.36 -14.35 -13.29
C SER A 19 -9.82 -14.42 -13.26
N SER A 20 -9.14 -13.27 -13.37
CA SER A 20 -7.67 -13.20 -13.21
C SER A 20 -7.29 -13.47 -11.77
N LYS A 21 -6.67 -14.62 -11.56
CA LYS A 21 -6.24 -15.11 -10.25
C LYS A 21 -5.12 -14.22 -9.70
N GLY A 22 -5.40 -13.51 -8.61
CA GLY A 22 -4.38 -12.98 -7.73
C GLY A 22 -3.84 -14.07 -6.77
N CYS A 23 -3.21 -13.65 -5.68
CA CYS A 23 -2.76 -14.54 -4.62
C CYS A 23 -3.95 -15.35 -4.07
N THR A 24 -3.76 -16.66 -3.84
CA THR A 24 -4.80 -17.61 -3.40
C THR A 24 -5.14 -17.54 -1.91
N LEU A 25 -4.68 -16.53 -1.20
CA LEU A 25 -4.86 -16.33 0.25
C LEU A 25 -6.26 -15.85 0.66
N GLY A 26 -7.32 -16.34 0.02
CA GLY A 26 -8.72 -16.09 0.37
C GLY A 26 -9.49 -15.24 -0.65
N LEU A 27 -10.75 -14.95 -0.32
CA LEU A 27 -11.61 -14.08 -1.13
C LEU A 27 -11.10 -12.63 -1.02
N ARG A 28 -10.83 -12.01 -2.15
CA ARG A 28 -10.49 -10.59 -2.22
C ARG A 28 -11.68 -9.81 -2.74
N GLU A 29 -12.20 -8.95 -1.88
CA GLU A 29 -13.30 -8.07 -2.23
C GLU A 29 -12.81 -6.98 -3.21
N ILE A 30 -13.59 -6.76 -4.25
CA ILE A 30 -13.40 -5.66 -5.20
C ILE A 30 -14.25 -4.45 -4.81
N ASP A 31 -15.24 -4.65 -3.93
CA ASP A 31 -16.22 -3.64 -3.57
C ASP A 31 -15.61 -2.34 -3.04
N PRO A 32 -14.55 -2.33 -2.20
CA PRO A 32 -13.91 -1.08 -1.78
C PRO A 32 -13.41 -0.22 -2.95
N HIS A 33 -12.88 -0.86 -4.00
CA HIS A 33 -12.44 -0.15 -5.21
C HIS A 33 -13.63 0.38 -6.01
N LEU A 34 -14.69 -0.41 -6.15
CA LEU A 34 -15.91 0.01 -6.84
C LEU A 34 -16.59 1.18 -6.12
N ASN A 35 -16.66 1.15 -4.78
CA ASN A 35 -17.21 2.22 -3.96
C ASN A 35 -16.43 3.54 -4.18
N ILE A 36 -15.10 3.46 -4.24
CA ILE A 36 -14.26 4.62 -4.55
C ILE A 36 -14.56 5.13 -5.97
N LEU A 37 -14.54 4.27 -6.97
CA LEU A 37 -14.83 4.68 -8.35
C LEU A 37 -16.21 5.33 -8.46
N GLN A 38 -17.23 4.79 -7.78
CA GLN A 38 -18.58 5.36 -7.75
C GLN A 38 -18.62 6.75 -7.09
N ALA A 39 -17.87 6.95 -6.00
CA ALA A 39 -17.77 8.26 -5.34
C ALA A 39 -17.18 9.33 -6.27
N PHE A 40 -16.34 8.94 -7.22
CA PHE A 40 -15.81 9.83 -8.25
C PHE A 40 -16.67 9.88 -9.54
N GLY A 41 -17.90 9.35 -9.51
CA GLY A 41 -18.85 9.43 -10.62
C GLY A 41 -18.68 8.34 -11.68
N CYS A 42 -18.12 7.20 -11.32
CA CYS A 42 -18.15 6.02 -12.18
C CYS A 42 -19.40 5.18 -11.90
N ASP A 43 -20.20 4.90 -12.91
CA ASP A 43 -21.30 3.96 -12.80
C ASP A 43 -20.86 2.53 -13.10
N LEU A 44 -21.34 1.62 -12.28
CA LEU A 44 -21.26 0.19 -12.53
C LEU A 44 -22.44 -0.24 -13.39
N VAL A 45 -22.23 -0.34 -14.70
CA VAL A 45 -23.29 -0.65 -15.69
C VAL A 45 -23.63 -2.13 -15.68
N GLU A 46 -22.65 -2.99 -15.49
CA GLU A 46 -22.82 -4.46 -15.50
C GLU A 46 -21.81 -5.12 -14.54
N LYS A 47 -22.20 -6.22 -13.89
CA LYS A 47 -21.35 -6.93 -12.92
C LYS A 47 -20.67 -8.19 -13.46
N ARG A 48 -21.05 -8.68 -14.62
CA ARG A 48 -20.47 -9.91 -15.24
C ARG A 48 -20.55 -9.87 -16.75
N PRO A 49 -19.50 -9.47 -17.47
CA PRO A 49 -18.27 -8.85 -16.96
C PRO A 49 -18.54 -7.49 -16.30
N TYR A 50 -17.60 -7.00 -15.47
CA TYR A 50 -17.73 -5.66 -14.90
C TYR A 50 -17.60 -4.62 -16.02
N LYS A 51 -18.59 -3.76 -16.13
CA LYS A 51 -18.54 -2.59 -17.04
C LYS A 51 -18.69 -1.32 -16.23
N LEU A 52 -17.71 -0.45 -16.34
CA LEU A 52 -17.65 0.84 -15.67
C LEU A 52 -17.67 1.96 -16.70
N GLU A 53 -18.40 3.02 -16.39
CA GLU A 53 -18.43 4.26 -17.18
C GLU A 53 -18.29 5.47 -16.27
N LEU A 54 -17.40 6.40 -16.63
CA LEU A 54 -17.20 7.66 -15.93
C LEU A 54 -18.01 8.75 -16.65
N HIS A 55 -19.08 9.27 -16.03
CA HIS A 55 -20.02 10.18 -16.67
C HIS A 55 -19.65 11.64 -16.56
N ASN A 56 -18.92 12.04 -15.53
CA ASN A 56 -18.46 13.41 -15.33
C ASN A 56 -16.94 13.53 -15.41
N ASP A 57 -16.39 14.73 -15.33
CA ASP A 57 -14.94 14.95 -15.32
C ASP A 57 -14.26 14.54 -14.00
N GLY A 58 -14.99 13.82 -13.13
CA GLY A 58 -14.55 13.40 -11.80
C GLY A 58 -14.54 14.58 -10.84
N GLU A 59 -15.64 14.78 -10.14
CA GLU A 59 -15.69 15.71 -9.02
C GLU A 59 -14.95 15.14 -7.83
N ALA A 60 -14.54 16.00 -6.90
CA ALA A 60 -13.91 15.61 -5.66
C ALA A 60 -14.85 14.75 -4.80
N ALA A 61 -14.29 13.84 -4.02
CA ALA A 61 -15.03 12.97 -3.12
C ALA A 61 -14.53 13.10 -1.67
N ASP A 62 -15.47 13.12 -0.72
CA ASP A 62 -15.19 13.03 0.71
C ASP A 62 -15.66 11.66 1.20
N MET A 63 -14.74 10.82 1.66
CA MET A 63 -15.01 9.42 1.96
C MET A 63 -14.43 9.01 3.31
N TRP A 64 -15.15 8.07 3.94
CA TRP A 64 -14.63 7.28 5.04
C TRP A 64 -14.50 5.83 4.59
N ALA A 65 -13.28 5.26 4.61
CA ALA A 65 -13.08 3.86 4.25
C ALA A 65 -13.55 2.92 5.38
N ASP A 66 -14.23 1.84 5.05
CA ASP A 66 -14.72 0.85 6.01
C ASP A 66 -13.56 0.19 6.77
N TYR A 67 -12.42 0.03 6.11
CA TYR A 67 -11.16 -0.42 6.70
C TYR A 67 -9.97 0.16 5.92
N ALA A 68 -8.79 0.21 6.57
CA ALA A 68 -7.58 0.76 5.99
C ALA A 68 -6.96 -0.18 4.93
N SER A 69 -7.63 -0.28 3.78
CA SER A 69 -7.15 -1.07 2.64
C SER A 69 -6.07 -0.31 1.88
N VAL A 70 -4.90 -0.93 1.73
CA VAL A 70 -3.78 -0.40 0.95
C VAL A 70 -4.19 -0.08 -0.48
N THR A 71 -4.63 -1.08 -1.22
CA THR A 71 -4.95 -0.94 -2.65
C THR A 71 -6.18 -0.07 -2.90
N ALA A 72 -7.15 -0.03 -1.97
CA ALA A 72 -8.26 0.90 -2.06
C ALA A 72 -7.80 2.35 -1.83
N THR A 73 -6.92 2.59 -0.85
CA THR A 73 -6.31 3.91 -0.64
C THR A 73 -5.56 4.38 -1.88
N GLU A 74 -4.77 3.51 -2.50
CA GLU A 74 -4.07 3.80 -3.76
C GLU A 74 -5.04 4.11 -4.91
N THR A 75 -6.15 3.38 -5.01
CA THR A 75 -7.22 3.65 -5.98
C THR A 75 -7.82 5.04 -5.76
N PHE A 76 -8.10 5.41 -4.48
CA PHE A 76 -8.61 6.74 -4.13
C PHE A 76 -7.63 7.83 -4.54
N VAL A 77 -6.37 7.70 -4.18
CA VAL A 77 -5.31 8.66 -4.52
C VAL A 77 -5.24 8.86 -6.03
N MET A 78 -5.16 7.78 -6.81
CA MET A 78 -5.08 7.86 -8.27
C MET A 78 -6.34 8.42 -8.93
N MET A 79 -7.53 8.26 -8.33
CA MET A 79 -8.75 8.92 -8.81
C MET A 79 -8.76 10.41 -8.50
N SER A 80 -8.28 10.81 -7.33
CA SER A 80 -8.42 12.16 -6.79
C SER A 80 -7.42 13.17 -7.36
N VAL A 81 -6.19 12.73 -7.74
CA VAL A 81 -5.12 13.67 -8.16
C VAL A 81 -5.47 14.56 -9.35
N THR A 82 -6.39 14.14 -10.20
CA THR A 82 -6.90 14.94 -11.32
C THR A 82 -8.41 15.21 -11.21
N ALA A 83 -9.03 14.99 -10.05
CA ALA A 83 -10.42 15.34 -9.81
C ALA A 83 -10.59 16.87 -9.63
N LYS A 84 -11.77 17.40 -9.94
CA LYS A 84 -12.05 18.83 -9.74
C LYS A 84 -12.38 19.10 -8.27
N GLY A 85 -11.53 19.84 -7.59
CA GLY A 85 -11.72 20.23 -6.19
C GLY A 85 -10.79 19.49 -5.23
N THR A 86 -11.21 19.40 -3.96
CA THR A 86 -10.43 18.75 -2.89
C THR A 86 -11.15 17.50 -2.45
N SER A 87 -10.45 16.37 -2.52
CA SER A 87 -10.94 15.07 -2.05
C SER A 87 -10.32 14.72 -0.70
N THR A 88 -11.09 14.08 0.18
CA THR A 88 -10.60 13.58 1.46
C THR A 88 -10.92 12.11 1.64
N LEU A 89 -9.96 11.35 2.17
CA LEU A 89 -10.14 9.97 2.60
C LEU A 89 -9.78 9.84 4.07
N THR A 90 -10.75 9.49 4.89
CA THR A 90 -10.54 9.13 6.29
C THR A 90 -10.45 7.61 6.44
N ASN A 91 -9.66 7.13 7.40
CA ASN A 91 -9.28 5.73 7.59
C ASN A 91 -8.46 5.18 6.40
N ALA A 92 -7.57 6.03 5.87
CA ALA A 92 -6.62 5.66 4.83
C ALA A 92 -5.55 4.70 5.37
N ALA A 93 -5.07 3.81 4.52
CA ALA A 93 -3.87 3.03 4.80
C ALA A 93 -2.62 3.91 4.78
N SER A 94 -1.64 3.61 5.64
CA SER A 94 -0.43 4.40 5.82
C SER A 94 0.86 3.61 5.63
N GLU A 95 0.79 2.46 5.01
CA GLU A 95 1.93 1.60 4.72
C GLU A 95 2.94 2.30 3.78
N PRO A 96 4.23 1.92 3.83
CA PRO A 96 5.29 2.60 3.09
C PRO A 96 4.98 2.77 1.60
N HIS A 97 4.47 1.75 0.93
CA HIS A 97 4.18 1.81 -0.50
C HIS A 97 3.01 2.73 -0.86
N VAL A 98 2.04 2.94 0.06
CA VAL A 98 1.00 3.98 -0.11
C VAL A 98 1.62 5.37 -0.03
N GLN A 99 2.51 5.58 0.96
CA GLN A 99 3.23 6.84 1.11
C GLN A 99 4.08 7.14 -0.13
N GLU A 100 4.78 6.13 -0.64
CA GLU A 100 5.62 6.25 -1.82
C GLU A 100 4.84 6.58 -3.10
N LEU A 101 3.66 5.98 -3.29
CA LEU A 101 2.77 6.39 -4.38
C LEU A 101 2.39 7.87 -4.26
N CYS A 102 2.07 8.34 -3.05
CA CYS A 102 1.75 9.74 -2.82
C CYS A 102 2.95 10.67 -3.10
N HIS A 103 4.14 10.29 -2.64
CA HIS A 103 5.37 11.06 -2.91
C HIS A 103 5.72 11.07 -4.40
N PHE A 104 5.59 9.93 -5.07
CA PHE A 104 5.76 9.84 -6.52
C PHE A 104 4.81 10.78 -7.25
N LEU A 105 3.52 10.75 -6.92
CA LEU A 105 2.53 11.65 -7.55
C LEU A 105 2.79 13.12 -7.23
N ASN A 106 3.19 13.45 -5.99
CA ASN A 106 3.59 14.81 -5.63
C ASN A 106 4.81 15.28 -6.44
N SER A 107 5.76 14.39 -6.74
CA SER A 107 6.90 14.71 -7.61
C SER A 107 6.48 14.98 -9.06
N MET A 108 5.31 14.52 -9.48
CA MET A 108 4.68 14.80 -10.77
C MET A 108 3.81 16.07 -10.75
N GLY A 109 3.72 16.76 -9.62
CA GLY A 109 2.93 17.99 -9.45
C GLY A 109 1.56 17.80 -8.81
N ALA A 110 1.22 16.62 -8.31
CA ALA A 110 0.05 16.43 -7.46
C ALA A 110 0.19 17.20 -6.14
N LYS A 111 -0.92 17.35 -5.42
CA LYS A 111 -0.98 18.06 -4.13
C LYS A 111 -1.68 17.16 -3.12
N ILE A 112 -0.91 16.27 -2.51
CA ILE A 112 -1.38 15.28 -1.54
C ILE A 112 -0.80 15.63 -0.18
N GLU A 113 -1.66 15.77 0.83
CA GLU A 113 -1.35 16.08 2.22
C GLU A 113 -1.79 14.93 3.14
N GLY A 114 -1.21 14.85 4.34
CA GLY A 114 -1.53 13.81 5.33
C GLY A 114 -0.89 12.46 5.03
N ILE A 115 0.13 12.42 4.18
CA ILE A 115 0.85 11.18 3.82
C ILE A 115 1.38 10.50 5.09
N GLY A 116 1.16 9.19 5.21
CA GLY A 116 1.56 8.40 6.38
C GLY A 116 0.61 8.54 7.58
N THR A 117 -0.53 9.19 7.42
CA THR A 117 -1.58 9.29 8.44
C THR A 117 -2.87 8.60 7.99
N SER A 118 -3.82 8.43 8.90
CA SER A 118 -5.13 7.86 8.61
C SER A 118 -6.07 8.81 7.83
N LYS A 119 -5.64 10.03 7.50
CA LYS A 119 -6.43 10.98 6.71
C LYS A 119 -5.59 11.60 5.61
N LEU A 120 -5.99 11.35 4.37
CA LEU A 120 -5.41 11.97 3.17
C LEU A 120 -6.29 13.09 2.67
N THR A 121 -5.66 14.20 2.25
CA THR A 121 -6.31 15.28 1.54
C THR A 121 -5.61 15.47 0.20
N VAL A 122 -6.36 15.47 -0.89
CA VAL A 122 -5.84 15.58 -2.25
C VAL A 122 -6.50 16.76 -2.94
N HIS A 123 -5.71 17.75 -3.30
CA HIS A 123 -6.16 18.88 -4.12
C HIS A 123 -5.93 18.51 -5.58
N GLY A 124 -7.01 18.35 -6.32
CA GLY A 124 -6.93 17.96 -7.72
C GLY A 124 -6.22 19.00 -8.58
N VAL A 125 -5.41 18.51 -9.51
CA VAL A 125 -4.66 19.33 -10.48
C VAL A 125 -5.17 19.05 -11.89
N THR A 126 -4.94 19.99 -12.80
CA THR A 126 -5.39 19.84 -14.20
C THR A 126 -4.61 18.80 -14.96
N GLU A 127 -3.32 18.64 -14.64
CA GLU A 127 -2.42 17.70 -15.29
C GLU A 127 -1.26 17.32 -14.36
N LEU A 128 -0.68 16.18 -14.61
CA LEU A 128 0.55 15.71 -13.98
C LEU A 128 1.70 15.80 -14.99
N ALA A 129 2.85 16.25 -14.53
CA ALA A 129 4.07 16.33 -15.33
C ALA A 129 4.86 15.00 -15.28
N GLY A 130 5.83 14.84 -16.18
CA GLY A 130 6.83 13.79 -16.06
C GLY A 130 7.80 14.05 -14.91
N THR A 131 8.34 12.98 -14.33
CA THR A 131 9.33 13.05 -13.25
C THR A 131 10.37 11.95 -13.38
N THR A 132 11.50 12.13 -12.73
CA THR A 132 12.45 11.05 -12.42
C THR A 132 12.31 10.72 -10.94
N TYR A 133 11.99 9.48 -10.65
CA TYR A 133 11.73 9.02 -9.28
C TYR A 133 12.48 7.72 -9.00
N ARG A 134 13.15 7.66 -7.86
CA ARG A 134 13.76 6.43 -7.37
C ARG A 134 12.74 5.71 -6.49
N VAL A 135 12.33 4.51 -6.89
CA VAL A 135 11.50 3.64 -6.06
C VAL A 135 12.35 3.14 -4.89
N PRO A 136 11.87 3.26 -3.65
CA PRO A 136 12.58 2.75 -2.48
C PRO A 136 12.59 1.22 -2.44
N ASP A 137 13.39 0.67 -1.53
CA ASP A 137 13.46 -0.77 -1.32
C ASP A 137 12.12 -1.32 -0.78
N ASP A 138 11.83 -2.58 -1.09
CA ASP A 138 10.62 -3.26 -0.61
C ASP A 138 10.83 -3.74 0.85
N HIS A 139 10.05 -3.18 1.77
CA HIS A 139 10.08 -3.56 3.18
C HIS A 139 9.71 -5.03 3.43
N HIS A 140 8.88 -5.64 2.56
CA HIS A 140 8.57 -7.07 2.65
C HIS A 140 9.78 -7.95 2.29
N GLU A 141 10.54 -7.55 1.26
CA GLU A 141 11.79 -8.25 0.91
C GLU A 141 12.83 -8.09 2.01
N VAL A 142 13.02 -6.89 2.53
CA VAL A 142 13.92 -6.65 3.66
C VAL A 142 13.56 -7.52 4.86
N ALA A 143 12.27 -7.56 5.24
CA ALA A 143 11.78 -8.42 6.33
C ALA A 143 12.06 -9.91 6.07
N THR A 144 11.87 -10.35 4.82
CA THR A 144 12.12 -11.72 4.40
C THR A 144 13.60 -12.09 4.54
N PHE A 145 14.51 -11.21 4.10
CA PHE A 145 15.94 -11.44 4.25
C PHE A 145 16.38 -11.49 5.72
N LEU A 146 15.86 -10.60 6.56
CA LEU A 146 16.12 -10.65 8.00
C LEU A 146 15.65 -11.99 8.61
N ALA A 147 14.45 -12.45 8.23
CA ALA A 147 13.95 -13.75 8.68
C ALA A 147 14.81 -14.91 8.20
N ILE A 148 15.27 -14.89 6.94
CA ILE A 148 16.20 -15.92 6.39
C ILE A 148 17.50 -15.94 7.19
N GLY A 149 18.12 -14.78 7.43
CA GLY A 149 19.34 -14.70 8.25
C GLY A 149 19.12 -15.28 9.65
N GLY A 150 17.97 -14.98 10.26
CA GLY A 150 17.58 -15.55 11.53
C GLY A 150 17.49 -17.07 11.50
N VAL A 151 16.61 -17.65 10.66
CA VAL A 151 16.34 -19.10 10.64
C VAL A 151 17.54 -19.96 10.21
N THR A 152 18.49 -19.39 9.47
CA THR A 152 19.73 -20.07 9.08
C THR A 152 20.83 -19.95 10.12
N GLY A 153 20.64 -19.15 11.18
CA GLY A 153 21.63 -18.93 12.22
C GLY A 153 22.88 -18.19 11.74
N GLY A 154 22.80 -17.53 10.59
CA GLY A 154 23.89 -16.78 10.00
C GLY A 154 23.86 -15.28 10.35
N GLU A 155 24.95 -14.59 10.00
CA GLU A 155 24.98 -13.15 9.98
C GLU A 155 24.58 -12.68 8.59
N LEU A 156 23.58 -11.78 8.52
CA LEU A 156 23.14 -11.15 7.27
C LEU A 156 23.01 -9.65 7.46
N ARG A 157 23.66 -8.88 6.59
CA ARG A 157 23.51 -7.43 6.50
C ARG A 157 22.69 -7.07 5.26
N VAL A 158 21.62 -6.33 5.45
CA VAL A 158 20.77 -5.79 4.39
C VAL A 158 20.99 -4.29 4.34
N GLU A 159 21.55 -3.79 3.24
CA GLU A 159 21.63 -2.35 2.98
C GLU A 159 20.29 -1.85 2.45
N THR A 160 19.73 -0.83 3.09
CA THR A 160 18.41 -0.32 2.74
C THR A 160 18.19 1.10 3.25
N ASP A 161 17.42 1.89 2.50
CA ASP A 161 17.04 3.26 2.87
C ASP A 161 15.67 3.34 3.57
N ILE A 162 14.95 2.22 3.71
CA ILE A 162 13.63 2.16 4.35
C ILE A 162 13.68 1.83 5.84
N THR A 163 14.85 1.90 6.48
CA THR A 163 15.04 1.64 7.92
C THR A 163 13.97 2.28 8.81
N PRO A 164 13.53 3.54 8.61
CA PRO A 164 12.49 4.16 9.42
C PRO A 164 11.14 3.41 9.40
N HIS A 165 10.82 2.73 8.30
CA HIS A 165 9.59 1.97 8.13
C HIS A 165 9.64 0.55 8.72
N MET A 166 10.84 0.09 9.09
CA MET A 166 11.05 -1.27 9.61
C MET A 166 10.80 -1.43 11.11
N THR A 167 10.56 -0.35 11.84
CA THR A 167 10.49 -0.36 13.31
C THR A 167 9.51 -1.40 13.86
N LEU A 168 8.27 -1.48 13.32
CA LEU A 168 7.29 -2.44 13.78
C LEU A 168 7.70 -3.88 13.45
N ILE A 169 8.20 -4.10 12.23
CA ILE A 169 8.66 -5.41 11.75
C ILE A 169 9.83 -5.91 12.62
N ILE A 170 10.82 -5.05 12.86
CA ILE A 170 11.97 -5.36 13.71
C ILE A 170 11.49 -5.79 15.11
N ARG A 171 10.61 -5.02 15.74
CA ARG A 171 10.05 -5.34 17.05
C ARG A 171 9.33 -6.69 17.10
N GLN A 172 8.64 -7.09 16.02
CA GLN A 172 8.01 -8.40 15.95
C GLN A 172 9.05 -9.52 15.79
N LEU A 173 10.05 -9.31 14.94
CA LEU A 173 11.15 -10.27 14.77
C LEU A 173 11.97 -10.43 16.07
N GLU A 174 12.23 -9.36 16.81
CA GLU A 174 12.88 -9.40 18.12
C GLU A 174 12.05 -10.17 19.18
N LYS A 175 10.72 -10.07 19.16
CA LYS A 175 9.85 -10.84 20.06
C LYS A 175 9.98 -12.36 19.84
N VAL A 176 10.22 -12.80 18.62
CA VAL A 176 10.47 -14.21 18.33
C VAL A 176 11.94 -14.61 18.53
N GLY A 177 12.81 -13.68 18.89
CA GLY A 177 14.17 -13.96 19.34
C GLY A 177 15.29 -13.60 18.37
N LEU A 178 15.00 -12.86 17.27
CA LEU A 178 16.07 -12.36 16.42
C LEU A 178 16.82 -11.22 17.10
N GLN A 179 18.15 -11.18 16.86
CA GLN A 179 18.97 -10.01 17.22
C GLN A 179 19.18 -9.17 15.97
N ILE A 180 18.61 -7.97 15.95
CA ILE A 180 18.72 -7.06 14.81
C ILE A 180 19.41 -5.78 15.25
N LYS A 181 20.55 -5.49 14.61
CA LYS A 181 21.25 -4.21 14.74
C LYS A 181 20.71 -3.26 13.68
N VAL A 182 20.24 -2.09 14.13
CA VAL A 182 19.73 -1.03 13.26
C VAL A 182 20.81 0.01 13.04
N GLU A 183 21.12 0.30 11.78
CA GLU A 183 22.01 1.39 11.35
C GLU A 183 21.23 2.32 10.42
N ASP A 184 21.76 3.49 10.12
CA ASP A 184 21.06 4.52 9.32
C ASP A 184 20.55 3.95 7.97
N LYS A 185 21.40 3.20 7.27
CA LYS A 185 21.09 2.61 5.95
C LYS A 185 21.35 1.12 5.88
N ALA A 186 21.24 0.42 6.98
CA ALA A 186 21.37 -1.03 7.00
C ALA A 186 20.74 -1.65 8.23
N LEU A 187 20.36 -2.91 8.07
CA LEU A 187 19.89 -3.78 9.11
C LEU A 187 20.75 -5.05 9.12
N THR A 188 21.28 -5.42 10.27
CA THR A 188 22.10 -6.63 10.40
C THR A 188 21.42 -7.58 11.37
N VAL A 189 21.15 -8.81 10.95
CA VAL A 189 20.70 -9.88 11.84
C VAL A 189 21.91 -10.74 12.22
N ASN A 190 22.07 -11.02 13.53
CA ASN A 190 23.18 -11.78 14.09
C ASN A 190 22.71 -13.10 14.74
N GLY A 191 21.75 -13.77 14.09
CA GLY A 191 21.17 -15.02 14.59
C GLY A 191 20.09 -14.81 15.65
N TRP A 192 19.89 -15.85 16.47
CA TRP A 192 18.87 -15.90 17.50
C TRP A 192 19.46 -15.74 18.90
N THR A 193 18.75 -15.06 19.78
CA THR A 193 19.08 -15.01 21.22
C THR A 193 18.69 -16.28 21.97
N ARG A 194 17.85 -17.12 21.37
CA ARG A 194 17.37 -18.39 21.93
C ARG A 194 17.87 -19.55 21.09
N GLU A 195 18.42 -20.59 21.74
CA GLU A 195 18.39 -21.90 21.14
C GLU A 195 16.92 -22.28 20.94
N ILE A 196 16.47 -22.40 19.69
CA ILE A 196 15.13 -22.89 19.37
C ILE A 196 15.17 -24.40 19.63
N THR A 197 15.11 -24.78 20.90
CA THR A 197 15.01 -26.17 21.33
C THR A 197 13.56 -26.67 21.32
N GLU A 198 12.60 -25.74 21.24
CA GLU A 198 11.17 -26.06 21.19
C GLU A 198 10.46 -25.27 20.09
N PRO A 199 9.47 -25.87 19.41
CA PRO A 199 8.67 -25.18 18.43
C PRO A 199 7.93 -23.99 19.08
N LEU A 200 7.70 -22.91 18.31
CA LEU A 200 6.90 -21.79 18.74
C LEU A 200 5.54 -22.28 19.24
N THR A 201 5.27 -22.10 20.52
CA THR A 201 3.99 -22.50 21.11
C THR A 201 2.91 -21.52 20.70
N SER A 202 1.64 -21.98 20.72
CA SER A 202 0.48 -21.12 20.50
C SER A 202 0.43 -19.92 21.44
N GLU A 203 0.96 -20.06 22.67
CA GLU A 203 1.05 -18.95 23.63
C GLU A 203 2.09 -17.91 23.22
N MET A 204 3.20 -18.32 22.59
CA MET A 204 4.19 -17.40 22.05
C MET A 204 3.64 -16.64 20.82
N LEU A 205 2.86 -17.31 19.99
CA LEU A 205 2.22 -16.71 18.82
C LEU A 205 1.10 -15.72 19.20
N GLN A 206 0.46 -15.91 20.35
CA GLN A 206 -0.55 -14.94 20.87
C GLN A 206 0.05 -13.63 21.40
N LYS A 207 1.36 -13.58 21.63
CA LYS A 207 2.08 -12.39 22.11
C LYS A 207 2.70 -11.57 20.95
N ILE A 208 2.60 -12.03 19.73
CA ILE A 208 3.00 -11.35 18.50
C ILE A 208 1.82 -10.60 17.92
#